data_4f1d05422eff8bb4f885649d47166a47
#
_entry.id   4f1d05422eff8bb4f885649d47166a47
#
_cell.length_a   1.000
_cell.length_b   1.000
_cell.length_c   1.000
_cell.angle_alpha   90.00
_cell.angle_beta   90.00
_cell.angle_gamma   90.00
#
_symmetry.space_group_name_H-M   'P 1'
#
loop_
_entity.id
_entity.type
_entity.pdbx_description
1 polymer ?
#
loop_
_entity_poly.entity_id
_entity_poly.type
_entity_poly.pdbx_seq_one_letter_code
_entity_poly.pdbx_strand_id
1 'polypeptide(L)'
;GGSSDAAAVLRGMRRLFHADVSDKSLESMAARVGSDVPYCIRGGTALAQGRGERLTVLPALPMCWFVIVKPPVANSTAAMYRKLDEISISERPDSDKMVDALKNGDLAQVCRLVGNVFEQALPPDSEVFAIRRQFSELGADAACMTGSGSAVMGLFRQEETARLAARELQTAYPLTFFAPRL
;
A
#
# COMPACT_ATOMS: atom_id res chain seq x y z
N GLY A 1 5.98 -1.85 -8.91
CA GLY A 1 7.05 -1.61 -9.82
C GLY A 1 8.32 -2.38 -9.49
N GLY A 2 9.46 -1.68 -9.48
CA GLY A 2 10.78 -2.31 -9.43
C GLY A 2 11.02 -3.32 -8.30
N SER A 3 10.48 -3.08 -7.10
CA SER A 3 10.60 -4.04 -6.00
C SER A 3 9.85 -5.36 -6.27
N SER A 4 8.67 -5.29 -6.86
CA SER A 4 7.90 -6.45 -7.32
C SER A 4 8.64 -7.23 -8.41
N ASP A 5 9.21 -6.51 -9.37
CA ASP A 5 9.95 -7.12 -10.49
C ASP A 5 11.22 -7.82 -9.97
N ALA A 6 11.96 -7.16 -9.08
CA ALA A 6 13.12 -7.75 -8.43
C ALA A 6 12.77 -9.03 -7.64
N ALA A 7 11.68 -9.00 -6.87
CA ALA A 7 11.19 -10.16 -6.14
C ALA A 7 10.78 -11.30 -7.09
N ALA A 8 10.13 -10.97 -8.20
CA ALA A 8 9.73 -11.95 -9.21
C ALA A 8 10.96 -12.62 -9.85
N VAL A 9 11.99 -11.84 -10.19
CA VAL A 9 13.26 -12.37 -10.70
C VAL A 9 13.92 -13.30 -9.69
N LEU A 10 14.06 -12.88 -8.43
CA LEU A 10 14.69 -13.69 -7.38
C LEU A 10 13.95 -15.02 -7.17
N ARG A 11 12.62 -14.99 -7.10
CA ARG A 11 11.80 -16.22 -6.99
C ARG A 11 11.90 -17.08 -8.24
N GLY A 12 11.90 -16.43 -9.42
CA GLY A 12 12.06 -17.13 -10.70
C GLY A 12 13.40 -17.83 -10.83
N MET A 13 14.49 -17.17 -10.47
CA MET A 13 15.83 -17.76 -10.47
C MET A 13 15.93 -18.93 -9.50
N ARG A 14 15.44 -18.79 -8.25
CA ARG A 14 15.40 -19.90 -7.28
C ARG A 14 14.70 -21.13 -7.87
N ARG A 15 13.56 -20.92 -8.51
CA ARG A 15 12.77 -22.01 -9.13
C ARG A 15 13.48 -22.61 -10.35
N LEU A 16 14.00 -21.76 -11.24
CA LEU A 16 14.62 -22.19 -12.49
C LEU A 16 15.90 -23.03 -12.26
N PHE A 17 16.72 -22.62 -11.31
CA PHE A 17 17.98 -23.27 -11.00
C PHE A 17 17.86 -24.32 -9.87
N HIS A 18 16.65 -24.61 -9.41
CA HIS A 18 16.38 -25.52 -8.28
C HIS A 18 17.27 -25.21 -7.05
N ALA A 19 17.54 -23.92 -6.82
CA ALA A 19 18.43 -23.50 -5.75
C ALA A 19 17.80 -23.77 -4.37
N ASP A 20 18.54 -24.48 -3.51
CA ASP A 20 18.14 -24.73 -2.12
C ASP A 20 18.37 -23.48 -1.26
N VAL A 21 17.49 -22.49 -1.44
CA VAL A 21 17.52 -21.21 -0.73
C VAL A 21 16.21 -21.05 0.03
N SER A 22 16.28 -20.95 1.36
CA SER A 22 15.10 -20.70 2.20
C SER A 22 14.49 -19.33 1.91
N ASP A 23 13.20 -19.15 2.22
CA ASP A 23 12.53 -17.84 2.06
C ASP A 23 13.25 -16.76 2.87
N LYS A 24 13.68 -17.06 4.10
CA LYS A 24 14.43 -16.12 4.95
C LYS A 24 15.77 -15.71 4.31
N SER A 25 16.48 -16.65 3.69
CA SER A 25 17.73 -16.34 2.98
C SER A 25 17.45 -15.50 1.74
N LEU A 26 16.36 -15.80 1.02
CA LEU A 26 15.94 -15.04 -0.15
C LEU A 26 15.55 -13.60 0.21
N GLU A 27 14.82 -13.40 1.32
CA GLU A 27 14.50 -12.08 1.87
C GLU A 27 15.76 -11.29 2.26
N SER A 28 16.74 -11.95 2.87
CA SER A 28 18.01 -11.32 3.23
C SER A 28 18.80 -10.86 2.00
N MET A 29 18.81 -11.68 0.92
CA MET A 29 19.39 -11.26 -0.36
C MET A 29 18.60 -10.12 -1.01
N ALA A 30 17.27 -10.18 -0.93
CA ALA A 30 16.37 -9.17 -1.46
C ALA A 30 16.57 -7.79 -0.81
N ALA A 31 16.84 -7.75 0.50
CA ALA A 31 17.12 -6.51 1.23
C ALA A 31 18.36 -5.75 0.69
N ARG A 32 19.28 -6.46 0.02
CA ARG A 32 20.45 -5.85 -0.65
C ARG A 32 20.08 -5.19 -1.99
N VAL A 33 18.96 -5.59 -2.58
CA VAL A 33 18.45 -5.02 -3.85
C VAL A 33 17.60 -3.79 -3.58
N GLY A 34 16.76 -3.83 -2.54
CA GLY A 34 15.93 -2.70 -2.14
C GLY A 34 15.10 -3.01 -0.90
N SER A 35 14.74 -1.97 -0.15
CA SER A 35 14.07 -2.08 1.15
C SER A 35 12.72 -2.79 1.08
N ASP A 36 11.96 -2.60 0.00
CA ASP A 36 10.62 -3.17 -0.15
C ASP A 36 10.63 -4.57 -0.81
N VAL A 37 11.78 -5.01 -1.34
CA VAL A 37 11.88 -6.30 -2.06
C VAL A 37 11.62 -7.50 -1.14
N PRO A 38 12.07 -7.53 0.13
CA PRO A 38 11.74 -8.60 1.07
C PRO A 38 10.23 -8.80 1.24
N TYR A 39 9.47 -7.70 1.38
CA TYR A 39 8.02 -7.78 1.47
C TYR A 39 7.40 -8.35 0.18
N CYS A 40 7.87 -7.94 -0.98
CA CYS A 40 7.40 -8.48 -2.26
C CYS A 40 7.73 -9.98 -2.46
N ILE A 41 8.73 -10.51 -1.74
CA ILE A 41 9.00 -11.95 -1.68
C ILE A 41 8.02 -12.63 -0.75
N ARG A 42 7.81 -12.08 0.44
CA ARG A 42 6.96 -12.66 1.48
C ARG A 42 5.48 -12.60 1.12
N GLY A 43 5.00 -11.42 0.77
CA GLY A 43 3.57 -11.13 0.56
C GLY A 43 2.74 -11.16 1.84
N GLY A 44 1.43 -11.17 1.70
CA GLY A 44 0.48 -11.19 2.80
C GLY A 44 0.42 -9.89 3.60
N THR A 45 0.04 -9.98 4.88
CA THR A 45 -0.03 -8.84 5.79
C THR A 45 1.20 -8.86 6.71
N ALA A 46 1.94 -7.76 6.75
CA ALA A 46 3.13 -7.65 7.58
C ALA A 46 3.34 -6.22 8.10
N LEU A 47 3.89 -6.10 9.30
CA LEU A 47 4.47 -4.86 9.80
C LEU A 47 5.90 -4.76 9.28
N ALA A 48 6.18 -3.71 8.51
CA ALA A 48 7.51 -3.38 8.03
C ALA A 48 8.13 -2.27 8.91
N GLN A 49 9.32 -2.50 9.42
CA GLN A 49 10.05 -1.57 10.28
C GLN A 49 11.46 -1.31 9.73
N GLY A 50 12.16 -0.36 10.33
CA GLY A 50 13.45 0.09 9.82
C GLY A 50 13.26 0.91 8.55
N ARG A 51 13.94 0.57 7.48
CA ARG A 51 13.73 1.14 6.13
C ARG A 51 12.70 0.36 5.30
N GLY A 52 12.01 -0.65 5.91
CA GLY A 52 11.07 -1.57 5.28
C GLY A 52 11.55 -3.03 5.23
N GLU A 53 12.79 -3.29 5.63
CA GLU A 53 13.42 -4.62 5.54
C GLU A 53 13.09 -5.56 6.71
N ARG A 54 12.69 -5.02 7.87
CA ARG A 54 12.35 -5.84 9.05
C ARG A 54 10.86 -6.14 9.05
N LEU A 55 10.52 -7.35 8.66
CA LEU A 55 9.14 -7.78 8.50
C LEU A 55 8.68 -8.64 9.68
N THR A 56 7.56 -8.26 10.28
CA THR A 56 6.80 -9.09 11.23
C THR A 56 5.49 -9.50 10.57
N VAL A 57 5.28 -10.82 10.42
CA VAL A 57 4.05 -11.35 9.84
C VAL A 57 2.87 -11.06 10.77
N LEU A 58 1.78 -10.60 10.22
CA LEU A 58 0.53 -10.33 10.91
C LEU A 58 -0.58 -11.26 10.37
N PRO A 59 -1.68 -11.42 11.12
CA PRO A 59 -2.86 -12.08 10.60
C PRO A 59 -3.32 -11.43 9.29
N ALA A 60 -3.87 -12.24 8.41
CA ALA A 60 -4.39 -11.74 7.15
C ALA A 60 -5.47 -10.68 7.39
N LEU A 61 -5.45 -9.61 6.60
CA LEU A 61 -6.49 -8.61 6.60
C LEU A 61 -7.87 -9.31 6.41
N PRO A 62 -8.93 -8.94 7.15
CA PRO A 62 -10.27 -9.49 6.90
C PRO A 62 -10.72 -9.28 5.45
N MET A 63 -11.71 -10.06 5.00
CA MET A 63 -12.19 -9.99 3.61
C MET A 63 -12.61 -8.56 3.26
N CYS A 64 -12.01 -8.02 2.22
CA CYS A 64 -12.27 -6.70 1.68
C CYS A 64 -11.81 -6.61 0.22
N TRP A 65 -12.14 -5.51 -0.43
CA TRP A 65 -11.79 -5.24 -1.82
C TRP A 65 -11.09 -3.89 -1.91
N PHE A 66 -10.18 -3.80 -2.87
CA PHE A 66 -9.43 -2.59 -3.12
C PHE A 66 -9.75 -2.04 -4.51
N VAL A 67 -9.83 -0.72 -4.57
CA VAL A 67 -9.77 0.01 -5.84
C VAL A 67 -8.56 0.93 -5.76
N ILE A 68 -7.69 0.83 -6.74
CA ILE A 68 -6.46 1.63 -6.80
C ILE A 68 -6.56 2.55 -8.01
N VAL A 69 -6.43 3.84 -7.78
CA VAL A 69 -6.40 4.86 -8.83
C VAL A 69 -4.99 5.43 -8.91
N LYS A 70 -4.39 5.39 -10.10
CA LYS A 70 -3.11 6.04 -10.37
C LYS A 70 -3.33 7.23 -11.29
N PRO A 71 -3.34 8.46 -10.76
CA PRO A 71 -3.43 9.66 -11.59
C PRO A 71 -2.17 9.82 -12.45
N PRO A 72 -2.22 10.62 -13.53
CA PRO A 72 -1.10 10.79 -14.45
C PRO A 72 0.12 11.48 -13.82
N VAL A 73 -0.08 12.13 -12.68
CA VAL A 73 1.00 12.80 -11.93
C VAL A 73 1.86 11.75 -11.22
N ALA A 74 3.18 11.95 -11.22
CA ALA A 74 4.14 11.12 -10.50
C ALA A 74 4.87 11.94 -9.44
N ASN A 75 4.95 11.42 -8.23
CA ASN A 75 5.77 11.99 -7.16
C ASN A 75 7.14 11.31 -7.12
N SER A 76 8.20 12.11 -7.02
CA SER A 76 9.52 11.56 -6.71
C SER A 76 9.58 11.21 -5.22
N THR A 77 9.88 9.96 -4.89
CA THR A 77 10.03 9.50 -3.50
C THR A 77 11.03 10.35 -2.73
N ALA A 78 12.18 10.65 -3.34
CA ALA A 78 13.20 11.50 -2.70
C ALA A 78 12.71 12.94 -2.46
N ALA A 79 11.91 13.49 -3.38
CA ALA A 79 11.32 14.82 -3.19
C ALA A 79 10.27 14.83 -2.07
N MET A 80 9.47 13.76 -1.96
CA MET A 80 8.47 13.63 -0.91
C MET A 80 9.12 13.52 0.48
N TYR A 81 10.21 12.76 0.62
CA TYR A 81 10.96 12.72 1.89
C TYR A 81 11.52 14.09 2.27
N ARG A 82 12.13 14.82 1.33
CA ARG A 82 12.62 16.19 1.59
C ARG A 82 11.49 17.11 2.08
N LYS A 83 10.32 17.06 1.44
CA LYS A 83 9.15 17.84 1.89
C LYS A 83 8.70 17.47 3.29
N LEU A 84 8.74 16.18 3.66
CA LEU A 84 8.41 15.76 5.03
C LEU A 84 9.41 16.31 6.04
N ASP A 85 10.70 16.43 5.69
CA ASP A 85 11.73 16.99 6.57
C ASP A 85 11.55 18.50 6.78
N GLU A 86 10.88 19.19 5.84
CA GLU A 86 10.63 20.64 5.87
C GLU A 86 9.37 21.04 6.65
N ILE A 87 8.48 20.09 6.98
CA ILE A 87 7.21 20.35 7.67
C ILE A 87 7.17 19.74 9.07
N SER A 88 6.36 20.33 9.95
CA SER A 88 6.00 19.70 11.22
C SER A 88 4.88 18.68 10.97
N ILE A 89 5.19 17.40 11.19
CA ILE A 89 4.20 16.32 11.07
C ILE A 89 3.23 16.42 12.24
N SER A 90 1.98 16.72 11.96
CA SER A 90 0.94 16.91 12.97
C SER A 90 0.38 15.59 13.52
N GLU A 91 0.32 14.56 12.66
CA GLU A 91 -0.26 13.26 13.01
C GLU A 91 0.52 12.14 12.33
N ARG A 92 0.75 11.05 13.07
CA ARG A 92 1.34 9.83 12.53
C ARG A 92 0.34 8.68 12.66
N PRO A 93 0.25 7.81 11.64
CA PRO A 93 -0.54 6.59 11.75
C PRO A 93 -0.10 5.76 12.97
N ASP A 94 -1.08 5.31 13.76
CA ASP A 94 -0.85 4.50 14.95
C ASP A 94 -0.66 3.03 14.56
N SER A 95 0.60 2.65 14.36
CA SER A 95 0.95 1.28 13.91
C SER A 95 0.60 0.22 14.96
N ASP A 96 0.66 0.54 16.26
CA ASP A 96 0.37 -0.43 17.32
C ASP A 96 -1.13 -0.74 17.34
N LYS A 97 -1.99 0.29 17.27
CA LYS A 97 -3.44 0.08 17.14
C LYS A 97 -3.81 -0.63 15.84
N MET A 98 -3.11 -0.35 14.74
CA MET A 98 -3.31 -1.07 13.48
C MET A 98 -3.00 -2.56 13.63
N VAL A 99 -1.88 -2.90 14.27
CA VAL A 99 -1.49 -4.30 14.57
C VAL A 99 -2.56 -4.99 15.43
N ASP A 100 -3.07 -4.32 16.46
CA ASP A 100 -4.10 -4.87 17.33
C ASP A 100 -5.44 -5.06 16.60
N ALA A 101 -5.82 -4.11 15.76
CA ALA A 101 -7.02 -4.23 14.91
C ALA A 101 -6.92 -5.43 13.95
N LEU A 102 -5.74 -5.64 13.34
CA LEU A 102 -5.49 -6.80 12.48
C LEU A 102 -5.53 -8.12 13.25
N LYS A 103 -4.92 -8.19 14.44
CA LYS A 103 -4.96 -9.38 15.30
C LYS A 103 -6.37 -9.75 15.74
N ASN A 104 -7.21 -8.75 15.96
CA ASN A 104 -8.60 -8.93 16.36
C ASN A 104 -9.56 -9.15 15.17
N GLY A 105 -9.07 -9.06 13.93
CA GLY A 105 -9.91 -9.14 12.74
C GLY A 105 -10.91 -7.99 12.60
N ASP A 106 -10.65 -6.85 13.24
CA ASP A 106 -11.53 -5.68 13.24
C ASP A 106 -11.27 -4.79 12.01
N LEU A 107 -11.90 -5.15 10.89
CA LEU A 107 -11.79 -4.38 9.65
C LEU A 107 -12.30 -2.94 9.80
N ALA A 108 -13.32 -2.70 10.63
CA ALA A 108 -13.84 -1.35 10.84
C ALA A 108 -12.79 -0.47 11.54
N GLN A 109 -12.07 -1.02 12.50
CA GLN A 109 -10.96 -0.32 13.15
C GLN A 109 -9.77 -0.13 12.19
N VAL A 110 -9.44 -1.14 11.38
CA VAL A 110 -8.43 -1.00 10.32
C VAL A 110 -8.76 0.19 9.42
N CYS A 111 -10.01 0.29 8.92
CA CYS A 111 -10.44 1.39 8.07
C CYS A 111 -10.26 2.77 8.74
N ARG A 112 -10.54 2.87 10.04
CA ARG A 112 -10.35 4.14 10.80
C ARG A 112 -8.90 4.53 10.98
N LEU A 113 -7.99 3.56 10.98
CA LEU A 113 -6.55 3.75 11.22
C LEU A 113 -5.73 3.89 9.93
N VAL A 114 -6.35 3.66 8.77
CA VAL A 114 -5.68 3.84 7.47
C VAL A 114 -5.25 5.29 7.30
N GLY A 115 -3.97 5.51 7.05
CA GLY A 115 -3.42 6.85 6.82
C GLY A 115 -2.02 6.79 6.23
N ASN A 116 -1.59 7.93 5.69
CA ASN A 116 -0.26 8.06 5.09
C ASN A 116 0.34 9.41 5.43
N VAL A 117 1.46 9.40 6.13
CA VAL A 117 2.15 10.61 6.55
C VAL A 117 2.56 11.53 5.39
N PHE A 118 2.85 10.97 4.22
CA PHE A 118 3.20 11.75 3.03
C PHE A 118 2.06 12.67 2.54
N GLU A 119 0.82 12.37 2.87
CA GLU A 119 -0.30 13.24 2.50
C GLU A 119 -0.19 14.64 3.12
N GLN A 120 0.46 14.76 4.29
CA GLN A 120 0.68 16.04 4.94
C GLN A 120 1.68 16.95 4.18
N ALA A 121 2.51 16.36 3.32
CA ALA A 121 3.47 17.09 2.48
C ALA A 121 2.90 17.45 1.09
N LEU A 122 1.65 17.09 0.80
CA LEU A 122 0.99 17.43 -0.46
C LEU A 122 0.39 18.83 -0.41
N PRO A 123 0.35 19.55 -1.54
CA PRO A 123 -0.36 20.82 -1.61
C PRO A 123 -1.88 20.59 -1.47
N PRO A 124 -2.64 21.57 -0.93
CA PRO A 124 -4.08 21.41 -0.66
C PRO A 124 -4.94 21.09 -1.90
N ASP A 125 -4.50 21.49 -3.08
CA ASP A 125 -5.13 21.25 -4.37
C ASP A 125 -4.67 19.94 -5.04
N SER A 126 -3.94 19.10 -4.32
CA SER A 126 -3.47 17.82 -4.85
C SER A 126 -4.62 16.94 -5.32
N GLU A 127 -4.45 16.35 -6.51
CA GLU A 127 -5.41 15.40 -7.10
C GLU A 127 -5.64 14.17 -6.18
N VAL A 128 -4.69 13.83 -5.33
CA VAL A 128 -4.83 12.79 -4.30
C VAL A 128 -6.06 13.06 -3.41
N PHE A 129 -6.25 14.30 -2.96
CA PHE A 129 -7.40 14.65 -2.11
C PHE A 129 -8.72 14.62 -2.88
N ALA A 130 -8.72 15.00 -4.16
CA ALA A 130 -9.89 14.88 -5.02
C ALA A 130 -10.31 13.42 -5.20
N ILE A 131 -9.35 12.53 -5.47
CA ILE A 131 -9.59 11.10 -5.61
C ILE A 131 -10.08 10.49 -4.28
N ARG A 132 -9.47 10.85 -3.14
CA ARG A 132 -9.93 10.39 -1.83
C ARG A 132 -11.38 10.78 -1.54
N ARG A 133 -11.79 12.00 -1.90
CA ARG A 133 -13.17 12.45 -1.77
C ARG A 133 -14.10 11.63 -2.65
N GLN A 134 -13.75 11.39 -3.91
CA GLN A 134 -14.52 10.54 -4.80
C GLN A 134 -14.67 9.12 -4.25
N PHE A 135 -13.62 8.52 -3.67
CA PHE A 135 -13.71 7.24 -2.99
C PHE A 135 -14.75 7.27 -1.85
N SER A 136 -14.74 8.32 -1.03
CA SER A 136 -15.73 8.48 0.05
C SER A 136 -17.16 8.60 -0.49
N GLU A 137 -17.38 9.39 -1.54
CA GLU A 137 -18.68 9.56 -2.21
C GLU A 137 -19.17 8.26 -2.85
N LEU A 138 -18.27 7.41 -3.30
CA LEU A 138 -18.55 6.09 -3.89
C LEU A 138 -18.62 4.97 -2.84
N GLY A 139 -18.63 5.29 -1.55
CA GLY A 139 -18.86 4.36 -0.46
C GLY A 139 -17.64 3.54 -0.02
N ALA A 140 -16.44 4.04 -0.23
CA ALA A 140 -15.25 3.44 0.37
C ALA A 140 -15.27 3.59 1.90
N ASP A 141 -14.93 2.51 2.61
CA ASP A 141 -14.80 2.49 4.08
C ASP A 141 -13.53 3.21 4.54
N ALA A 142 -12.51 3.28 3.69
CA ALA A 142 -11.29 4.07 3.89
C ALA A 142 -10.64 4.41 2.54
N ALA A 143 -9.88 5.49 2.49
CA ALA A 143 -9.06 5.83 1.34
C ALA A 143 -7.79 6.58 1.76
N CYS A 144 -6.65 6.21 1.20
CA CYS A 144 -5.40 6.92 1.40
C CYS A 144 -4.46 6.78 0.19
N MET A 145 -3.51 7.69 0.10
CA MET A 145 -2.41 7.57 -0.85
C MET A 145 -1.51 6.39 -0.47
N THR A 146 -0.98 5.67 -1.45
CA THR A 146 -0.05 4.56 -1.21
C THR A 146 1.39 4.98 -1.46
N GLY A 147 2.29 4.63 -0.53
CA GLY A 147 3.71 4.99 -0.60
C GLY A 147 3.92 6.50 -0.68
N SER A 148 4.87 6.94 -1.50
CA SER A 148 5.11 8.36 -1.78
C SER A 148 4.12 8.96 -2.79
N GLY A 149 3.14 8.18 -3.24
CA GLY A 149 2.11 8.59 -4.18
C GLY A 149 2.55 8.47 -5.65
N SER A 150 1.75 8.93 -6.51
CA SER A 150 0.44 9.58 -6.38
C SER A 150 -0.75 8.61 -6.37
N ALA A 151 -0.51 7.29 -6.41
CA ALA A 151 -1.59 6.33 -6.39
C ALA A 151 -2.40 6.42 -5.08
N VAL A 152 -3.72 6.33 -5.20
CA VAL A 152 -4.66 6.32 -4.08
C VAL A 152 -5.39 5.00 -4.04
N MET A 153 -5.50 4.44 -2.86
CA MET A 153 -6.21 3.19 -2.60
C MET A 153 -7.51 3.50 -1.86
N GLY A 154 -8.62 2.96 -2.34
CA GLY A 154 -9.88 2.85 -1.63
C GLY A 154 -10.11 1.43 -1.14
N LEU A 155 -10.56 1.26 0.11
CA LEU A 155 -10.90 -0.01 0.73
C LEU A 155 -12.42 -0.11 0.89
N PHE A 156 -12.98 -1.27 0.55
CA PHE A 156 -14.41 -1.53 0.55
C PHE A 156 -14.71 -2.87 1.23
N ARG A 157 -15.75 -2.92 2.04
CA ARG A 157 -16.23 -4.16 2.65
C ARG A 157 -17.20 -4.95 1.75
N GLN A 158 -17.68 -4.33 0.66
CA GLN A 158 -18.60 -4.97 -0.27
C GLN A 158 -18.03 -4.96 -1.69
N GLU A 159 -18.02 -6.10 -2.34
CA GLU A 159 -17.48 -6.27 -3.68
C GLU A 159 -18.21 -5.42 -4.73
N GLU A 160 -19.52 -5.41 -4.67
CA GLU A 160 -20.35 -4.69 -5.65
C GLU A 160 -20.06 -3.18 -5.60
N THR A 161 -19.97 -2.61 -4.39
CA THR A 161 -19.63 -1.20 -4.22
C THR A 161 -18.23 -0.89 -4.75
N ALA A 162 -17.26 -1.76 -4.49
CA ALA A 162 -15.91 -1.62 -5.02
C ALA A 162 -15.86 -1.70 -6.56
N ARG A 163 -16.63 -2.63 -7.15
CA ARG A 163 -16.71 -2.76 -8.61
C ARG A 163 -17.36 -1.55 -9.28
N LEU A 164 -18.43 -1.00 -8.67
CA LEU A 164 -19.07 0.23 -9.15
C LEU A 164 -18.09 1.41 -9.06
N ALA A 165 -17.44 1.58 -7.91
CA ALA A 165 -16.44 2.64 -7.72
C ALA A 165 -15.31 2.54 -8.75
N ALA A 166 -14.82 1.32 -9.03
CA ALA A 166 -13.78 1.12 -10.04
C ALA A 166 -14.23 1.56 -11.44
N ARG A 167 -15.46 1.23 -11.84
CA ARG A 167 -16.01 1.63 -13.16
C ARG A 167 -16.17 3.14 -13.27
N GLU A 168 -16.74 3.77 -12.25
CA GLU A 168 -16.94 5.24 -12.22
C GLU A 168 -15.59 5.96 -12.30
N LEU A 169 -14.64 5.57 -11.45
CA LEU A 169 -13.33 6.21 -11.41
C LEU A 169 -12.52 5.97 -12.69
N GLN A 170 -12.71 4.83 -13.37
CA GLN A 170 -12.00 4.52 -14.60
C GLN A 170 -12.33 5.49 -15.75
N THR A 171 -13.49 6.16 -15.73
CA THR A 171 -13.86 7.16 -16.73
C THR A 171 -12.95 8.37 -16.70
N ALA A 172 -12.58 8.83 -15.50
CA ALA A 172 -11.69 9.98 -15.29
C ALA A 172 -10.22 9.56 -15.16
N TYR A 173 -9.97 8.36 -14.62
CA TYR A 173 -8.65 7.82 -14.34
C TYR A 173 -8.47 6.46 -15.04
N PRO A 174 -7.93 6.44 -16.26
CA PRO A 174 -7.77 5.18 -17.03
C PRO A 174 -6.95 4.09 -16.30
N LEU A 175 -6.01 4.50 -15.41
CA LEU A 175 -5.24 3.60 -14.58
C LEU A 175 -5.96 3.34 -13.24
N THR A 176 -7.15 2.76 -13.33
CA THR A 176 -7.94 2.30 -12.19
C THR A 176 -7.97 0.77 -12.18
N PHE A 177 -7.67 0.19 -11.05
CA PHE A 177 -7.57 -1.26 -10.86
C PHE A 177 -8.47 -1.70 -9.71
N PHE A 178 -9.21 -2.78 -9.92
CA PHE A 178 -9.94 -3.49 -8.89
C PHE A 178 -9.19 -4.76 -8.48
N ALA A 179 -9.07 -5.00 -7.19
CA ALA A 179 -8.43 -6.20 -6.65
C ALA A 179 -9.16 -6.68 -5.39
N PRO A 180 -9.37 -8.00 -5.22
CA PRO A 180 -9.74 -8.56 -3.94
C PRO A 180 -8.54 -8.48 -2.98
N ARG A 181 -8.79 -8.72 -1.68
CA ARG A 181 -7.72 -8.99 -0.73
C ARG A 181 -6.88 -10.20 -1.19
N LEU A 182 -5.57 -10.06 -1.12
CA LEU A 182 -4.60 -11.14 -1.41
C LEU A 182 -4.33 -11.98 -0.15
#